data_6117865441c63d1975b0b5235be0e2b5
#
_entry.id   6117865441c63d1975b0b5235be0e2b5
#
_cell.length_a   1.000
_cell.length_b   1.000
_cell.length_c   1.000
_cell.angle_alpha   90.00
_cell.angle_beta   90.00
_cell.angle_gamma   90.00
#
_symmetry.space_group_name_H-M   'P 1'
#
loop_
_entity.id
_entity.type
_entity.pdbx_description
1 polymer ?
#
loop_
_entity_poly.entity_id
_entity_poly.type
_entity_poly.pdbx_seq_one_letter_code
_entity_poly.pdbx_strand_id
1 'polypeptide(L)'
;MKVLTLRVEQKRAIFARYCENLKGLPLTMQPKLDCAEPNRWLSVALLDEGCGVTPGEMLAKLNEAGIEGRYLWKPMHLQPVFAGYPFVSASDAPVGDDLFARGVCLPSDTKMGMDDVDRVCDVIRGIF
;
A
#
# COMPACT_ATOMS: atom_id res chain seq x y z
N MET A 1 -3.91 -15.98 -22.48
CA MET A 1 -3.64 -15.83 -21.05
C MET A 1 -2.67 -16.90 -20.47
N LYS A 2 -1.68 -17.33 -21.24
CA LYS A 2 -0.74 -18.41 -20.83
C LYS A 2 0.17 -18.07 -19.64
N VAL A 3 0.28 -16.79 -19.26
CA VAL A 3 1.20 -16.32 -18.19
C VAL A 3 0.49 -15.76 -16.97
N LEU A 4 -0.84 -15.80 -16.88
CA LEU A 4 -1.60 -15.18 -15.79
C LEU A 4 -1.25 -15.81 -14.43
N THR A 5 -1.25 -17.13 -14.34
CA THR A 5 -0.93 -17.85 -13.10
C THR A 5 0.48 -17.47 -12.61
N LEU A 6 1.46 -17.49 -13.49
CA LEU A 6 2.84 -17.08 -13.16
C LEU A 6 2.88 -15.64 -12.61
N ARG A 7 2.15 -14.71 -13.23
CA ARG A 7 2.13 -13.31 -12.77
C ARG A 7 1.47 -13.16 -11.41
N VAL A 8 0.41 -13.91 -11.15
CA VAL A 8 -0.24 -13.93 -9.83
C VAL A 8 0.70 -14.49 -8.76
N GLU A 9 1.41 -15.58 -9.06
CA GLU A 9 2.41 -16.16 -8.16
C GLU A 9 3.53 -15.17 -7.84
N GLN A 10 4.07 -14.48 -8.84
CA GLN A 10 5.10 -13.44 -8.65
C GLN A 10 4.59 -12.30 -7.75
N LYS A 11 3.36 -11.81 -7.98
CA LYS A 11 2.76 -10.76 -7.16
C LYS A 11 2.55 -11.19 -5.71
N ARG A 12 2.10 -12.42 -5.51
CA ARG A 12 1.94 -13.01 -4.17
C ARG A 12 3.27 -13.18 -3.45
N ALA A 13 4.33 -13.59 -4.15
CA ALA A 13 5.67 -13.71 -3.59
C ALA A 13 6.23 -12.36 -3.13
N ILE A 14 6.10 -11.31 -3.96
CA ILE A 14 6.49 -9.94 -3.61
C ILE A 14 5.74 -9.48 -2.35
N PHE A 15 4.42 -9.67 -2.31
CA PHE A 15 3.60 -9.29 -1.16
C PHE A 15 4.00 -10.04 0.12
N ALA A 16 4.23 -11.35 0.01
CA ALA A 16 4.67 -12.18 1.14
C ALA A 16 6.02 -11.71 1.69
N ARG A 17 6.95 -11.33 0.80
CA ARG A 17 8.26 -10.79 1.20
C ARG A 17 8.12 -9.46 1.95
N TYR A 18 7.22 -8.57 1.51
CA TYR A 18 6.90 -7.36 2.27
C TYR A 18 6.33 -7.67 3.65
N CYS A 19 5.38 -8.61 3.75
CA CYS A 19 4.80 -9.00 5.03
C CYS A 19 5.85 -9.53 6.01
N GLU A 20 6.81 -10.33 5.53
CA GLU A 20 7.90 -10.86 6.33
C GLU A 20 8.84 -9.75 6.80
N ASN A 21 9.32 -8.95 5.86
CA ASN A 21 10.37 -7.97 6.12
C ASN A 21 9.89 -6.72 6.87
N LEU A 22 8.62 -6.34 6.77
CA LEU A 22 8.07 -5.17 7.47
C LEU A 22 7.38 -5.55 8.78
N LYS A 23 7.45 -6.81 9.18
CA LYS A 23 6.88 -7.29 10.45
C LYS A 23 7.50 -6.55 11.64
N GLY A 24 6.62 -6.08 12.55
CA GLY A 24 7.03 -5.36 13.75
C GLY A 24 7.20 -3.85 13.59
N LEU A 25 7.09 -3.32 12.36
CA LEU A 25 6.97 -1.88 12.15
C LEU A 25 5.53 -1.42 12.40
N PRO A 26 5.32 -0.14 12.72
CA PRO A 26 3.98 0.41 12.99
C PRO A 26 3.21 0.63 11.68
N LEU A 27 2.99 -0.43 10.95
CA LEU A 27 2.19 -0.51 9.74
C LEU A 27 1.58 -1.89 9.57
N THR A 28 0.46 -1.96 8.87
CA THR A 28 -0.25 -3.20 8.58
C THR A 28 -0.34 -3.41 7.07
N MET A 29 0.11 -4.56 6.59
CA MET A 29 -0.07 -4.93 5.19
C MET A 29 -1.52 -5.33 4.92
N GLN A 30 -2.00 -5.06 3.69
CA GLN A 30 -3.36 -5.36 3.26
C GLN A 30 -3.80 -6.78 3.67
N PRO A 31 -4.88 -6.94 4.46
CA PRO A 31 -5.33 -8.24 4.94
C PRO A 31 -5.87 -9.13 3.81
N LYS A 32 -6.02 -10.41 4.13
CA LYS A 32 -6.74 -11.38 3.31
C LYS A 32 -8.03 -11.75 4.04
N LEU A 33 -9.16 -11.73 3.34
CA LEU A 33 -10.40 -12.28 3.84
C LEU A 33 -10.39 -13.81 3.66
N ASP A 34 -10.98 -14.55 4.59
CA ASP A 34 -11.01 -16.02 4.53
C ASP A 34 -11.73 -16.57 3.30
N CYS A 35 -12.71 -15.82 2.80
CA CYS A 35 -13.48 -16.17 1.60
C CYS A 35 -12.82 -15.73 0.28
N ALA A 36 -11.61 -15.15 0.30
CA ALA A 36 -10.99 -14.56 -0.90
C ALA A 36 -9.57 -15.07 -1.12
N GLU A 37 -9.23 -15.23 -2.40
CA GLU A 37 -7.87 -15.52 -2.85
C GLU A 37 -7.33 -14.33 -3.68
N PRO A 38 -6.77 -13.28 -3.03
CA PRO A 38 -6.31 -12.09 -3.71
C PRO A 38 -5.11 -12.39 -4.61
N ASN A 39 -5.09 -11.75 -5.77
CA ASN A 39 -3.94 -11.83 -6.70
C ASN A 39 -2.78 -10.92 -6.28
N ARG A 40 -2.96 -10.06 -5.27
CA ARG A 40 -1.98 -9.09 -4.78
C ARG A 40 -1.44 -8.19 -5.90
N TRP A 41 -2.33 -7.74 -6.77
CA TRP A 41 -2.00 -6.83 -7.86
C TRP A 41 -1.12 -5.65 -7.40
N LEU A 42 -1.46 -5.05 -6.27
CA LEU A 42 -0.64 -4.07 -5.57
C LEU A 42 -0.32 -4.55 -4.16
N SER A 43 0.83 -4.15 -3.64
CA SER A 43 1.21 -4.31 -2.25
C SER A 43 0.87 -3.03 -1.50
N VAL A 44 -0.14 -3.09 -0.66
CA VAL A 44 -0.62 -1.92 0.11
C VAL A 44 -0.22 -2.07 1.56
N ALA A 45 0.38 -1.01 2.11
CA ALA A 45 0.64 -0.84 3.53
C ALA A 45 -0.25 0.29 4.08
N LEU A 46 -0.78 0.10 5.26
CA LEU A 46 -1.52 1.09 6.03
C LEU A 46 -0.70 1.45 7.25
N LEU A 47 -0.32 2.71 7.40
CA LEU A 47 0.40 3.20 8.57
C LEU A 47 -0.52 3.14 9.80
N ASP A 48 0.02 2.72 10.94
CA ASP A 48 -0.73 2.67 12.19
C ASP A 48 -0.99 4.10 12.70
N GLU A 49 -2.12 4.30 13.35
CA GLU A 49 -2.45 5.59 13.94
C GLU A 49 -1.41 6.00 14.97
N GLY A 50 -0.95 7.24 14.89
CA GLY A 50 0.04 7.77 15.82
C GLY A 50 1.46 7.22 15.64
N CYS A 51 1.78 6.56 14.54
CA CYS A 51 3.14 6.04 14.27
C CYS A 51 4.19 7.13 14.06
N GLY A 52 3.78 8.41 14.00
CA GLY A 52 4.69 9.54 13.83
C GLY A 52 5.15 9.80 12.40
N VAL A 53 4.71 8.99 11.44
CA VAL A 53 5.06 9.10 10.01
C VAL A 53 3.79 9.22 9.18
N THR A 54 3.79 10.12 8.21
CA THR A 54 2.72 10.28 7.24
C THR A 54 3.04 9.55 5.93
N PRO A 55 2.02 9.19 5.12
CA PRO A 55 2.26 8.65 3.78
C PRO A 55 3.15 9.55 2.91
N GLY A 56 3.00 10.88 3.04
CA GLY A 56 3.81 11.85 2.31
C GLY A 56 5.30 11.77 2.66
N GLU A 57 5.63 11.68 3.94
CA GLU A 57 7.01 11.54 4.41
C GLU A 57 7.61 10.20 3.97
N MET A 58 6.86 9.11 4.09
CA MET A 58 7.31 7.80 3.60
C MET A 58 7.58 7.83 2.10
N LEU A 59 6.66 8.38 1.30
CA LEU A 59 6.83 8.49 -0.16
C LEU A 59 8.01 9.39 -0.53
N ALA A 60 8.25 10.47 0.21
CA ALA A 60 9.42 11.34 0.01
C ALA A 60 10.72 10.57 0.25
N LYS A 61 10.82 9.79 1.34
CA LYS A 61 12.00 8.96 1.63
C LYS A 61 12.23 7.87 0.61
N LEU A 62 11.19 7.20 0.15
CA LEU A 62 11.29 6.24 -0.95
C LEU A 62 11.80 6.91 -2.23
N ASN A 63 11.28 8.09 -2.56
CA ASN A 63 11.69 8.84 -3.74
C ASN A 63 13.16 9.33 -3.67
N GLU A 64 13.63 9.78 -2.50
CA GLU A 64 15.04 10.11 -2.24
C GLU A 64 15.97 8.92 -2.55
N ALA A 65 15.47 7.69 -2.29
CA ALA A 65 16.18 6.46 -2.62
C ALA A 65 15.96 5.97 -4.08
N GLY A 66 15.27 6.75 -4.92
CA GLY A 66 14.94 6.38 -6.30
C GLY A 66 13.89 5.26 -6.39
N ILE A 67 13.02 5.16 -5.40
CA ILE A 67 11.95 4.16 -5.32
C ILE A 67 10.59 4.86 -5.47
N GLU A 68 9.79 4.45 -6.46
CA GLU A 68 8.46 5.01 -6.68
C GLU A 68 7.40 4.27 -5.83
N GLY A 69 6.88 4.92 -4.79
CA GLY A 69 5.64 4.56 -4.12
C GLY A 69 4.51 5.51 -4.50
N ARG A 70 3.27 5.18 -4.16
CA ARG A 70 2.09 6.02 -4.45
C ARG A 70 1.13 6.04 -3.27
N TYR A 71 0.38 7.14 -3.15
CA TYR A 71 -0.80 7.17 -2.29
C TYR A 71 -1.82 6.14 -2.74
N LEU A 72 -2.69 5.71 -1.84
CA LEU A 72 -3.94 5.06 -2.21
C LEU A 72 -4.84 6.01 -3.01
N TRP A 73 -5.86 5.45 -3.67
CA TRP A 73 -6.79 6.26 -4.46
C TRP A 73 -7.59 7.20 -3.58
N LYS A 74 -7.53 8.48 -3.94
CA LYS A 74 -8.33 9.51 -3.28
C LYS A 74 -9.82 9.23 -3.51
N PRO A 75 -10.64 9.11 -2.45
CA PRO A 75 -12.08 8.92 -2.57
C PRO A 75 -12.73 9.98 -3.45
N MET A 76 -13.77 9.60 -4.18
CA MET A 76 -14.42 10.47 -5.17
C MET A 76 -14.94 11.77 -4.55
N HIS A 77 -15.58 11.70 -3.40
CA HIS A 77 -16.14 12.87 -2.71
C HIS A 77 -15.07 13.85 -2.20
N LEU A 78 -13.84 13.42 -2.03
CA LEU A 78 -12.70 14.27 -1.67
C LEU A 78 -12.05 14.95 -2.89
N GLN A 79 -12.44 14.59 -4.10
CA GLN A 79 -11.90 15.21 -5.30
C GLN A 79 -12.56 16.58 -5.55
N PRO A 80 -11.81 17.61 -5.96
CA PRO A 80 -12.34 18.97 -6.12
C PRO A 80 -13.57 19.06 -7.02
N VAL A 81 -13.65 18.23 -8.05
CA VAL A 81 -14.78 18.22 -9.01
C VAL A 81 -16.09 17.78 -8.35
N PHE A 82 -16.04 17.05 -7.23
CA PHE A 82 -17.21 16.56 -6.50
C PHE A 82 -17.51 17.30 -5.21
N ALA A 83 -16.77 18.37 -4.88
CA ALA A 83 -16.92 19.12 -3.62
C ALA A 83 -18.32 19.71 -3.38
N GLY A 84 -19.13 19.91 -4.43
CA GLY A 84 -20.50 20.44 -4.33
C GLY A 84 -21.59 19.35 -4.33
N TYR A 85 -21.23 18.08 -4.37
CA TYR A 85 -22.18 16.98 -4.46
C TYR A 85 -22.38 16.31 -3.10
N PRO A 86 -23.61 15.82 -2.80
CA PRO A 86 -23.85 15.09 -1.57
C PRO A 86 -23.08 13.77 -1.55
N PHE A 87 -22.50 13.44 -0.39
CA PHE A 87 -21.86 12.17 -0.13
C PHE A 87 -22.65 11.41 0.93
N VAL A 88 -22.98 10.15 0.66
CA VAL A 88 -23.69 9.27 1.58
C VAL A 88 -22.75 8.19 2.05
N SER A 89 -22.56 8.09 3.36
CA SER A 89 -21.76 7.05 4.01
C SER A 89 -22.63 6.25 4.98
N ALA A 90 -22.27 4.99 5.19
CA ALA A 90 -22.89 4.14 6.21
C ALA A 90 -22.45 4.49 7.64
N SER A 91 -21.40 5.30 7.80
CA SER A 91 -20.87 5.73 9.08
C SER A 91 -20.35 7.17 9.00
N ASP A 92 -20.21 7.83 10.16
CA ASP A 92 -19.65 9.17 10.27
C ASP A 92 -18.14 9.23 9.94
N ALA A 93 -17.46 8.07 10.02
CA ALA A 93 -16.07 7.91 9.65
C ALA A 93 -15.95 6.98 8.43
N PRO A 94 -15.94 7.51 7.19
CA PRO A 94 -15.83 6.71 5.98
C PRO A 94 -14.51 5.94 5.91
N VAL A 95 -14.58 4.62 5.79
CA VAL A 95 -13.39 3.74 5.72
C VAL A 95 -12.45 4.14 4.57
N GLY A 96 -13.00 4.59 3.44
CA GLY A 96 -12.20 5.02 2.29
C GLY A 96 -11.32 6.23 2.60
N ASP A 97 -11.79 7.15 3.45
CA ASP A 97 -11.05 8.36 3.84
C ASP A 97 -9.87 7.99 4.74
N ASP A 98 -10.09 7.11 5.71
CA ASP A 98 -9.05 6.58 6.58
C ASP A 98 -7.97 5.83 5.78
N LEU A 99 -8.39 4.93 4.90
CA LEU A 99 -7.46 4.20 4.04
C LEU A 99 -6.62 5.13 3.15
N PHE A 100 -7.22 6.19 2.62
CA PHE A 100 -6.49 7.19 1.83
C PHE A 100 -5.54 8.02 2.69
N ALA A 101 -5.97 8.39 3.89
CA ALA A 101 -5.16 9.22 4.80
C ALA A 101 -3.89 8.52 5.30
N ARG A 102 -3.91 7.17 5.43
CA ARG A 102 -2.82 6.38 6.02
C ARG A 102 -2.18 5.38 5.06
N GLY A 103 -2.76 5.18 3.88
CA GLY A 103 -2.37 4.12 2.98
C GLY A 103 -1.28 4.50 1.97
N VAL A 104 -0.40 3.55 1.69
CA VAL A 104 0.67 3.65 0.70
C VAL A 104 0.70 2.40 -0.18
N CYS A 105 0.80 2.59 -1.50
CA CYS A 105 1.09 1.53 -2.44
C CYS A 105 2.61 1.40 -2.62
N LEU A 106 3.15 0.24 -2.30
CA LEU A 106 4.55 -0.10 -2.48
C LEU A 106 4.80 -0.65 -3.90
N PRO A 107 6.02 -0.54 -4.43
CA PRO A 107 6.39 -1.13 -5.71
C PRO A 107 6.03 -2.61 -5.78
N SER A 108 5.42 -3.04 -6.88
CA SER A 108 4.93 -4.42 -7.04
C SER A 108 5.05 -4.91 -8.48
N ASP A 109 6.00 -4.41 -9.28
CA ASP A 109 6.19 -4.89 -10.65
C ASP A 109 6.67 -6.35 -10.63
N THR A 110 6.16 -7.17 -11.55
CA THR A 110 6.57 -8.58 -11.70
C THR A 110 8.01 -8.76 -12.21
N LYS A 111 8.68 -7.67 -12.59
CA LYS A 111 10.11 -7.67 -12.93
C LYS A 111 11.02 -7.51 -11.71
N MET A 112 10.46 -7.13 -10.56
CA MET A 112 11.24 -6.99 -9.33
C MET A 112 11.76 -8.35 -8.86
N GLY A 113 13.06 -8.39 -8.53
CA GLY A 113 13.65 -9.47 -7.76
C GLY A 113 13.36 -9.31 -6.26
N MET A 114 13.68 -10.34 -5.47
CA MET A 114 13.52 -10.25 -4.01
C MET A 114 14.47 -9.22 -3.39
N ASP A 115 15.66 -9.03 -3.96
CA ASP A 115 16.62 -7.99 -3.54
C ASP A 115 16.05 -6.57 -3.73
N ASP A 116 15.25 -6.34 -4.77
CA ASP A 116 14.55 -5.06 -4.97
C ASP A 116 13.52 -4.83 -3.86
N VAL A 117 12.79 -5.88 -3.49
CA VAL A 117 11.80 -5.82 -2.39
C VAL A 117 12.52 -5.55 -1.05
N ASP A 118 13.62 -6.23 -0.81
CA ASP A 118 14.43 -6.06 0.41
C ASP A 118 14.97 -4.62 0.50
N ARG A 119 15.47 -4.06 -0.59
CA ARG A 119 15.91 -2.66 -0.66
C ARG A 119 14.78 -1.68 -0.30
N VAL A 120 13.56 -1.91 -0.78
CA VAL A 120 12.39 -1.09 -0.40
C VAL A 120 12.14 -1.19 1.10
N CYS A 121 12.17 -2.41 1.65
CA CYS A 121 11.97 -2.66 3.07
C CYS A 121 13.04 -1.98 3.95
N ASP A 122 14.29 -1.99 3.52
CA ASP A 122 15.40 -1.35 4.26
C ASP A 122 15.21 0.17 4.33
N VAL A 123 14.79 0.80 3.24
CA VAL A 123 14.45 2.23 3.26
C VAL A 123 13.27 2.50 4.22
N ILE A 124 12.22 1.67 4.19
CA ILE A 124 11.07 1.82 5.07
C ILE A 124 11.48 1.64 6.55
N ARG A 125 12.31 0.64 6.89
CA ARG A 125 12.84 0.46 8.25
C ARG A 125 13.63 1.65 8.75
N GLY A 126 14.36 2.32 7.87
CA GLY A 126 15.13 3.52 8.23
C GLY A 126 14.28 4.77 8.50
N ILE A 127 12.96 4.69 8.29
CA ILE A 127 12.02 5.80 8.58
C ILE A 127 11.53 5.72 10.03
N PHE A 128 11.39 4.52 10.56
CA PHE A 128 10.91 4.23 11.92
C PHE A 128 12.08 3.95 12.88
#